data_149df34ada7b20747dccb75fc27361f6
#
_entry.id   149df34ada7b20747dccb75fc27361f6
#
_cell.length_a   1.000
_cell.length_b   1.000
_cell.length_c   1.000
_cell.angle_alpha   90.00
_cell.angle_beta   90.00
_cell.angle_gamma   90.00
#
_symmetry.space_group_name_H-M   'P 1'
#
loop_
_entity.id
_entity.type
_entity.pdbx_description
1 polymer ?
#
loop_
_entity_poly.entity_id
_entity_poly.type
_entity_poly.pdbx_seq_one_letter_code
_entity_poly.pdbx_strand_id
1 'polypeptide(L)'
;MTIPIFKSHYSIGKSILTLSPATVSARNGSASSDNDVKESLVDGPCSIFDIVKENNLKQIVLVEDSLIGFLQAQKVAKELDVQLIYGVRFDICEDASDEEAIKESKCSHKIIIFPKNGEGCKDLNKIYTESKTKYHNHLDMKLLKSLWNEDNLSLAIPFYDSFIFKNMTSFNSCVLSFNFTKPTFFTEQNGLPFDSIVLDAVNKYCKANKFDTQQTQSIYYKNKEDFPAYLTYKLICSRGSFASRQSSLEKPNFDHLGSDQFCWESYKEKYMEEL
;
A
#
# COMPACT_ATOMS: atom_id res chain seq x y z
N MET A 1 -11.34 15.17 -4.20
CA MET A 1 -11.77 13.77 -4.39
C MET A 1 -10.80 12.87 -3.67
N THR A 2 -11.28 11.97 -2.82
CA THR A 2 -10.48 10.98 -2.09
C THR A 2 -10.18 9.79 -3.00
N ILE A 3 -8.94 9.31 -3.01
CA ILE A 3 -8.50 8.20 -3.87
C ILE A 3 -8.38 6.93 -3.03
N PRO A 4 -9.07 5.81 -3.39
CA PRO A 4 -8.86 4.53 -2.73
C PRO A 4 -7.52 3.94 -3.18
N ILE A 5 -6.69 3.56 -2.22
CA ILE A 5 -5.39 2.92 -2.44
C ILE A 5 -5.52 1.45 -2.07
N PHE A 6 -5.57 0.59 -3.07
CA PHE A 6 -5.65 -0.85 -2.87
C PHE A 6 -4.27 -1.46 -2.61
N LYS A 7 -4.27 -2.54 -1.85
CA LYS A 7 -3.14 -3.41 -1.63
C LYS A 7 -3.60 -4.86 -1.72
N SER A 8 -2.83 -5.72 -2.36
CA SER A 8 -3.19 -7.13 -2.49
C SER A 8 -2.41 -8.04 -1.55
N HIS A 9 -2.76 -9.32 -1.54
CA HIS A 9 -2.09 -10.37 -0.79
C HIS A 9 -0.61 -10.58 -1.18
N TYR A 10 -0.16 -10.04 -2.33
CA TYR A 10 1.25 -10.06 -2.71
C TYR A 10 2.12 -9.17 -1.80
N SER A 11 1.53 -8.19 -1.14
CA SER A 11 2.14 -7.50 0.00
C SER A 11 1.85 -8.30 1.28
N ILE A 12 2.69 -9.28 1.55
CA ILE A 12 2.50 -10.27 2.63
C ILE A 12 2.22 -9.58 3.97
N GLY A 13 1.17 -10.03 4.65
CA GLY A 13 0.74 -9.48 5.94
C GLY A 13 0.14 -8.07 5.88
N LYS A 14 -0.23 -7.57 4.69
CA LYS A 14 -0.77 -6.20 4.53
C LYS A 14 -2.21 -6.15 4.05
N SER A 15 -2.68 -7.14 3.29
CA SER A 15 -4.04 -7.18 2.77
C SER A 15 -4.47 -8.62 2.54
N ILE A 16 -5.78 -8.89 2.66
CA ILE A 16 -6.41 -10.18 2.32
C ILE A 16 -7.05 -10.16 0.94
N LEU A 17 -7.04 -9.03 0.24
CA LEU A 17 -7.58 -8.93 -1.12
C LEU A 17 -6.69 -9.63 -2.14
N THR A 18 -7.29 -10.34 -3.08
CA THR A 18 -6.57 -11.00 -4.18
C THR A 18 -6.60 -10.16 -5.46
N LEU A 19 -5.79 -10.55 -6.45
CA LEU A 19 -5.82 -9.99 -7.81
C LEU A 19 -6.56 -10.87 -8.80
N SER A 20 -6.95 -12.08 -8.40
CA SER A 20 -7.69 -12.99 -9.27
C SER A 20 -9.19 -12.82 -9.06
N PRO A 21 -9.97 -12.42 -10.07
CA PRO A 21 -11.42 -12.43 -9.99
C PRO A 21 -11.93 -13.84 -9.71
N ALA A 22 -13.02 -13.97 -8.96
CA ALA A 22 -13.60 -15.26 -8.55
C ALA A 22 -13.86 -16.20 -9.74
N THR A 23 -14.24 -15.66 -10.90
CA THR A 23 -14.49 -16.41 -12.14
C THR A 23 -13.24 -17.06 -12.77
N VAL A 24 -12.02 -16.61 -12.39
CA VAL A 24 -10.74 -17.15 -12.93
C VAL A 24 -10.20 -18.27 -12.05
N SER A 25 -10.45 -18.23 -10.74
CA SER A 25 -10.01 -19.28 -9.80
C SER A 25 -10.64 -20.65 -10.08
N ALA A 26 -11.85 -20.70 -10.65
CA ALA A 26 -12.54 -21.95 -10.98
C ALA A 26 -11.92 -22.71 -12.18
N ARG A 27 -11.09 -22.07 -13.02
CA ARG A 27 -10.51 -22.71 -14.20
C ARG A 27 -9.22 -23.49 -13.95
N ASN A 28 -8.58 -23.31 -12.83
CA ASN A 28 -7.29 -23.96 -12.49
C ASN A 28 -7.42 -25.16 -11.54
N GLY A 29 -8.62 -25.47 -11.06
CA GLY A 29 -8.94 -26.70 -10.35
C GLY A 29 -9.43 -27.76 -11.34
N SER A 30 -8.81 -28.94 -11.33
CA SER A 30 -9.09 -30.12 -12.17
C SER A 30 -10.57 -30.32 -12.43
N ALA A 31 -10.90 -30.54 -13.72
CA ALA A 31 -12.25 -30.80 -14.24
C ALA A 31 -13.03 -31.85 -13.43
N SER A 32 -14.04 -31.43 -12.71
CA SER A 32 -15.15 -32.26 -12.26
C SER A 32 -16.45 -31.49 -12.58
N SER A 33 -17.30 -32.16 -13.32
CA SER A 33 -18.69 -31.90 -13.80
C SER A 33 -19.28 -30.49 -13.60
N ASP A 34 -19.84 -29.96 -14.68
CA ASP A 34 -20.41 -28.61 -14.88
C ASP A 34 -21.51 -28.13 -13.89
N ASN A 35 -22.01 -28.98 -13.00
CA ASN A 35 -23.11 -28.62 -12.08
C ASN A 35 -22.66 -28.19 -10.68
N ASP A 36 -21.44 -28.55 -10.24
CA ASP A 36 -20.93 -28.21 -8.89
C ASP A 36 -20.21 -26.86 -8.85
N VAL A 37 -19.98 -26.22 -10.00
CA VAL A 37 -19.14 -25.00 -10.13
C VAL A 37 -19.86 -23.73 -9.65
N LYS A 38 -21.20 -23.73 -9.59
CA LYS A 38 -21.96 -22.52 -9.22
C LYS A 38 -22.06 -22.27 -7.72
N GLU A 39 -21.98 -23.27 -6.87
CA GLU A 39 -22.09 -23.11 -5.42
C GLU A 39 -20.74 -22.86 -4.72
N SER A 40 -19.62 -23.30 -5.30
CA SER A 40 -18.27 -23.08 -4.72
C SER A 40 -17.67 -21.69 -4.95
N LEU A 41 -18.35 -20.84 -5.73
CA LEU A 41 -17.86 -19.48 -6.06
C LEU A 41 -18.19 -18.43 -5.00
N VAL A 42 -18.97 -18.76 -3.97
CA VAL A 42 -19.45 -17.80 -2.97
C VAL A 42 -18.45 -17.60 -1.80
N ASP A 43 -17.55 -18.56 -1.56
CA ASP A 43 -16.67 -18.58 -0.38
C ASP A 43 -15.18 -18.29 -0.66
N GLY A 44 -14.83 -17.77 -1.83
CA GLY A 44 -13.45 -17.42 -2.16
C GLY A 44 -13.03 -16.06 -1.56
N PRO A 45 -11.71 -15.84 -1.37
CA PRO A 45 -11.23 -14.55 -0.92
C PRO A 45 -11.59 -13.45 -1.91
N CYS A 46 -12.03 -12.27 -1.40
CA CYS A 46 -12.44 -11.14 -2.24
C CYS A 46 -11.29 -10.66 -3.13
N SER A 47 -11.60 -10.37 -4.39
CA SER A 47 -10.66 -9.79 -5.34
C SER A 47 -10.86 -8.28 -5.47
N ILE A 48 -9.76 -7.54 -5.62
CA ILE A 48 -9.79 -6.11 -5.97
C ILE A 48 -10.60 -5.90 -7.27
N PHE A 49 -10.44 -6.80 -8.24
CA PHE A 49 -11.13 -6.67 -9.52
C PHE A 49 -12.62 -7.05 -9.47
N ASP A 50 -13.06 -7.81 -8.47
CA ASP A 50 -14.49 -7.99 -8.21
C ASP A 50 -15.09 -6.71 -7.63
N ILE A 51 -14.40 -6.02 -6.71
CA ILE A 51 -14.79 -4.69 -6.23
C ILE A 51 -14.90 -3.71 -7.41
N VAL A 52 -13.93 -3.73 -8.32
CA VAL A 52 -13.92 -2.88 -9.52
C VAL A 52 -15.16 -3.11 -10.38
N LYS A 53 -15.50 -4.36 -10.65
CA LYS A 53 -16.68 -4.73 -11.46
C LYS A 53 -17.99 -4.34 -10.78
N GLU A 54 -18.15 -4.69 -9.51
CA GLU A 54 -19.36 -4.42 -8.73
C GLU A 54 -19.67 -2.92 -8.64
N ASN A 55 -18.64 -2.08 -8.65
CA ASN A 55 -18.78 -0.62 -8.48
C ASN A 55 -18.48 0.18 -9.77
N ASN A 56 -18.30 -0.49 -10.90
CA ASN A 56 -18.00 0.14 -12.21
C ASN A 56 -16.84 1.13 -12.19
N LEU A 57 -15.80 0.82 -11.42
CA LEU A 57 -14.63 1.68 -11.32
C LEU A 57 -13.87 1.70 -12.65
N LYS A 58 -13.51 2.90 -13.13
CA LYS A 58 -12.74 3.09 -14.37
C LYS A 58 -11.24 3.13 -14.14
N GLN A 59 -10.84 3.33 -12.90
CA GLN A 59 -9.44 3.46 -12.49
C GLN A 59 -9.23 2.81 -11.12
N ILE A 60 -8.10 2.17 -10.94
CA ILE A 60 -7.63 1.67 -9.63
C ILE A 60 -6.20 2.13 -9.37
N VAL A 61 -5.92 2.43 -8.11
CA VAL A 61 -4.56 2.69 -7.62
C VAL A 61 -4.15 1.52 -6.75
N LEU A 62 -3.17 0.75 -7.19
CA LEU A 62 -2.64 -0.43 -6.50
C LEU A 62 -1.21 -0.13 -6.03
N VAL A 63 -0.99 -0.16 -4.73
CA VAL A 63 0.32 0.11 -4.11
C VAL A 63 0.82 -1.13 -3.40
N GLU A 64 1.88 -1.74 -3.92
CA GLU A 64 2.47 -2.98 -3.41
C GLU A 64 3.85 -2.78 -2.80
N ASP A 65 4.31 -3.75 -2.00
CA ASP A 65 5.67 -3.78 -1.45
C ASP A 65 6.67 -4.45 -2.41
N SER A 66 6.19 -4.92 -3.57
CA SER A 66 7.00 -5.57 -4.61
C SER A 66 6.36 -5.48 -5.99
N LEU A 67 7.10 -5.92 -7.02
CA LEU A 67 6.63 -6.00 -8.39
C LEU A 67 5.97 -7.36 -8.73
N ILE A 68 5.84 -8.28 -7.78
CA ILE A 68 5.39 -9.67 -8.04
C ILE A 68 3.99 -9.70 -8.67
N GLY A 69 3.04 -8.94 -8.15
CA GLY A 69 1.65 -8.90 -8.64
C GLY A 69 1.43 -8.03 -9.88
N PHE A 70 2.44 -7.29 -10.36
CA PHE A 70 2.25 -6.28 -11.40
C PHE A 70 1.69 -6.84 -12.72
N LEU A 71 2.29 -7.90 -13.25
CA LEU A 71 1.85 -8.48 -14.53
C LEU A 71 0.43 -9.04 -14.45
N GLN A 72 0.08 -9.66 -13.34
CA GLN A 72 -1.28 -10.16 -13.13
C GLN A 72 -2.28 -9.02 -13.05
N ALA A 73 -1.99 -7.99 -12.26
CA ALA A 73 -2.85 -6.81 -12.15
C ALA A 73 -3.04 -6.12 -13.51
N GLN A 74 -1.96 -5.96 -14.28
CA GLN A 74 -2.00 -5.33 -15.60
C GLN A 74 -2.85 -6.13 -16.59
N LYS A 75 -2.69 -7.47 -16.59
CA LYS A 75 -3.48 -8.36 -17.45
C LYS A 75 -4.97 -8.24 -17.16
N VAL A 76 -5.36 -8.37 -15.89
CA VAL A 76 -6.77 -8.32 -15.50
C VAL A 76 -7.36 -6.92 -15.71
N ALA A 77 -6.63 -5.86 -15.39
CA ALA A 77 -7.06 -4.48 -15.64
C ALA A 77 -7.33 -4.23 -17.12
N LYS A 78 -6.45 -4.73 -18.01
CA LYS A 78 -6.63 -4.64 -19.46
C LYS A 78 -7.84 -5.43 -19.97
N GLU A 79 -8.08 -6.63 -19.43
CA GLU A 79 -9.26 -7.45 -19.78
C GLU A 79 -10.57 -6.78 -19.36
N LEU A 80 -10.55 -5.96 -18.30
CA LEU A 80 -11.71 -5.24 -17.78
C LEU A 80 -11.86 -3.81 -18.29
N ASP A 81 -10.95 -3.35 -19.16
CA ASP A 81 -10.87 -1.96 -19.63
C ASP A 81 -10.81 -0.93 -18.47
N VAL A 82 -9.96 -1.23 -17.48
CA VAL A 82 -9.76 -0.41 -16.28
C VAL A 82 -8.35 0.15 -16.29
N GLN A 83 -8.19 1.44 -16.03
CA GLN A 83 -6.89 2.06 -15.89
C GLN A 83 -6.22 1.61 -14.58
N LEU A 84 -5.07 0.97 -14.69
CA LEU A 84 -4.24 0.59 -13.55
C LEU A 84 -3.15 1.64 -13.30
N ILE A 85 -3.15 2.23 -12.10
CA ILE A 85 -2.03 3.00 -11.57
C ILE A 85 -1.33 2.11 -10.53
N TYR A 86 -0.09 1.71 -10.84
CA TYR A 86 0.67 0.80 -10.00
C TYR A 86 1.82 1.54 -9.31
N GLY A 87 1.89 1.47 -8.00
CA GLY A 87 2.96 2.03 -7.19
C GLY A 87 3.71 0.97 -6.41
N VAL A 88 5.00 1.18 -6.21
CA VAL A 88 5.83 0.34 -5.34
C VAL A 88 6.27 1.11 -4.13
N ARG A 89 6.11 0.50 -2.96
CA ARG A 89 6.48 1.06 -1.68
C ARG A 89 7.88 0.57 -1.28
N PHE A 90 8.76 1.50 -0.98
CA PHE A 90 10.13 1.23 -0.57
C PHE A 90 10.39 1.68 0.86
N ASP A 91 11.30 0.97 1.52
CA ASP A 91 11.95 1.46 2.74
C ASP A 91 13.06 2.43 2.36
N ILE A 92 13.05 3.61 2.99
CA ILE A 92 14.12 4.59 2.84
C ILE A 92 14.80 4.82 4.18
N CYS A 93 16.13 4.88 4.17
CA CYS A 93 16.98 5.12 5.33
C CYS A 93 17.94 6.28 5.04
N GLU A 94 18.75 6.67 6.01
CA GLU A 94 19.72 7.74 5.84
C GLU A 94 20.88 7.34 4.93
N ASP A 95 21.42 6.14 5.16
CA ASP A 95 22.49 5.55 4.35
C ASP A 95 22.22 4.06 4.13
N ALA A 96 21.96 3.68 2.88
CA ALA A 96 21.67 2.31 2.51
C ALA A 96 22.92 1.42 2.39
N SER A 97 24.11 1.99 2.50
CA SER A 97 25.38 1.24 2.52
C SER A 97 25.81 0.83 3.93
N ASP A 98 25.20 1.37 4.98
CA ASP A 98 25.47 1.06 6.38
C ASP A 98 24.58 -0.10 6.87
N GLU A 99 25.12 -1.31 6.85
CA GLU A 99 24.40 -2.51 7.29
C GLU A 99 24.04 -2.51 8.79
N GLU A 100 24.81 -1.83 9.64
CA GLU A 100 24.52 -1.76 11.07
C GLU A 100 23.35 -0.81 11.32
N ALA A 101 23.34 0.34 10.66
CA ALA A 101 22.22 1.29 10.71
C ALA A 101 20.92 0.67 10.17
N ILE A 102 21.01 -0.13 9.10
CA ILE A 102 19.87 -0.88 8.55
C ILE A 102 19.34 -1.92 9.54
N LYS A 103 20.21 -2.69 10.19
CA LYS A 103 19.82 -3.73 11.17
C LYS A 103 19.18 -3.13 12.42
N GLU A 104 19.62 -1.99 12.85
CA GLU A 104 19.00 -1.27 13.98
C GLU A 104 17.62 -0.68 13.65
N SER A 105 17.23 -0.62 12.38
CA SER A 105 15.91 -0.28 11.77
C SER A 105 15.12 0.88 12.39
N LYS A 106 15.76 1.72 13.19
CA LYS A 106 15.11 2.86 13.85
C LYS A 106 14.73 3.98 12.89
N CYS A 107 15.31 4.02 11.70
CA CYS A 107 15.19 5.11 10.73
C CYS A 107 14.56 4.69 9.39
N SER A 108 13.92 3.53 9.28
CA SER A 108 13.25 3.15 8.04
C SER A 108 11.89 3.82 7.91
N HIS A 109 11.73 4.61 6.86
CA HIS A 109 10.49 5.29 6.49
C HIS A 109 10.02 4.75 5.15
N LYS A 110 8.72 4.87 4.86
CA LYS A 110 8.16 4.44 3.57
C LYS A 110 8.02 5.61 2.61
N ILE A 111 8.31 5.33 1.35
CA ILE A 111 7.99 6.16 0.19
C ILE A 111 7.29 5.29 -0.85
N ILE A 112 6.55 5.91 -1.77
CA ILE A 112 5.87 5.22 -2.86
C ILE A 112 6.34 5.83 -4.17
N ILE A 113 6.75 5.00 -5.13
CA ILE A 113 7.17 5.44 -6.46
C ILE A 113 6.18 4.91 -7.48
N PHE A 114 5.63 5.81 -8.30
CA PHE A 114 4.73 5.50 -9.39
C PHE A 114 5.42 5.78 -10.74
N PRO A 115 5.40 4.84 -11.70
CA PRO A 115 5.79 5.13 -13.07
C PRO A 115 4.69 5.91 -13.78
N LYS A 116 5.05 6.96 -14.52
CA LYS A 116 4.13 7.78 -15.31
C LYS A 116 3.88 7.21 -16.71
N ASN A 117 4.82 6.41 -17.22
CA ASN A 117 4.82 5.88 -18.58
C ASN A 117 5.63 4.57 -18.68
N GLY A 118 5.79 4.02 -19.88
CA GLY A 118 6.54 2.79 -20.12
C GLY A 118 8.04 2.89 -19.77
N GLU A 119 8.67 4.03 -20.00
CA GLU A 119 10.07 4.26 -19.57
C GLU A 119 10.15 4.34 -18.04
N GLY A 120 9.15 4.95 -17.39
CA GLY A 120 9.06 4.95 -15.94
C GLY A 120 8.96 3.55 -15.33
N CYS A 121 8.33 2.59 -16.02
CA CYS A 121 8.36 1.20 -15.59
C CYS A 121 9.78 0.61 -15.61
N LYS A 122 10.61 0.99 -16.59
CA LYS A 122 12.02 0.55 -16.68
C LYS A 122 12.85 1.22 -15.56
N ASP A 123 12.64 2.51 -15.32
CA ASP A 123 13.31 3.25 -14.25
C ASP A 123 12.93 2.68 -12.89
N LEU A 124 11.63 2.40 -12.64
CA LEU A 124 11.16 1.75 -11.43
C LEU A 124 11.78 0.36 -11.22
N ASN A 125 11.86 -0.46 -12.28
CA ASN A 125 12.52 -1.76 -12.24
C ASN A 125 14.00 -1.65 -11.87
N LYS A 126 14.69 -0.63 -12.36
CA LYS A 126 16.10 -0.37 -12.03
C LYS A 126 16.24 -0.01 -10.54
N ILE A 127 15.42 0.92 -10.05
CA ILE A 127 15.39 1.29 -8.62
C ILE A 127 15.10 0.05 -7.76
N TYR A 128 14.09 -0.74 -8.15
CA TYR A 128 13.72 -1.96 -7.44
C TYR A 128 14.85 -2.97 -7.39
N THR A 129 15.52 -3.22 -8.52
CA THR A 129 16.65 -4.14 -8.61
C THR A 129 17.81 -3.70 -7.73
N GLU A 130 18.21 -2.42 -7.80
CA GLU A 130 19.29 -1.88 -6.96
C GLU A 130 18.97 -2.05 -5.46
N SER A 131 17.74 -1.69 -5.04
CA SER A 131 17.32 -1.82 -3.63
C SER A 131 17.35 -3.26 -3.14
N LYS A 132 16.96 -4.23 -4.00
CA LYS A 132 16.86 -5.66 -3.62
C LYS A 132 18.19 -6.40 -3.66
N THR A 133 19.08 -6.03 -4.56
CA THR A 133 20.33 -6.76 -4.78
C THR A 133 21.52 -6.20 -4.02
N LYS A 134 21.59 -4.89 -3.85
CA LYS A 134 22.76 -4.22 -3.26
C LYS A 134 22.53 -3.63 -1.88
N TYR A 135 21.29 -3.24 -1.56
CA TYR A 135 20.99 -2.41 -0.41
C TYR A 135 19.96 -3.04 0.55
N HIS A 136 19.92 -4.37 0.65
CA HIS A 136 19.13 -5.13 1.63
C HIS A 136 17.65 -4.70 1.74
N ASN A 137 17.03 -4.39 0.59
CA ASN A 137 15.66 -3.88 0.45
C ASN A 137 15.46 -2.41 0.89
N HIS A 138 16.52 -1.65 1.06
CA HIS A 138 16.45 -0.23 1.42
C HIS A 138 16.89 0.67 0.27
N LEU A 139 16.49 1.91 0.34
CA LEU A 139 17.00 3.01 -0.47
C LEU A 139 17.49 4.12 0.47
N ASP A 140 18.41 4.94 0.00
CA ASP A 140 18.72 6.22 0.58
C ASP A 140 18.45 7.37 -0.41
N MET A 141 18.45 8.61 0.08
CA MET A 141 18.14 9.75 -0.76
C MET A 141 19.20 10.04 -1.83
N LYS A 142 20.47 9.61 -1.62
CA LYS A 142 21.54 9.77 -2.63
C LYS A 142 21.32 8.81 -3.78
N LEU A 143 21.07 7.53 -3.47
CA LEU A 143 20.80 6.51 -4.47
C LEU A 143 19.52 6.84 -5.24
N LEU A 144 18.45 7.19 -4.54
CA LEU A 144 17.18 7.55 -5.18
C LEU A 144 17.37 8.73 -6.13
N LYS A 145 18.07 9.79 -5.70
CA LYS A 145 18.36 10.93 -6.55
C LYS A 145 19.18 10.56 -7.80
N SER A 146 20.14 9.64 -7.66
CA SER A 146 21.01 9.22 -8.78
C SER A 146 20.26 8.42 -9.86
N LEU A 147 19.15 7.76 -9.50
CA LEU A 147 18.31 6.93 -10.37
C LEU A 147 17.02 7.63 -10.80
N TRP A 148 16.77 8.84 -10.27
CA TRP A 148 15.50 9.54 -10.45
C TRP A 148 15.39 10.20 -11.81
N ASN A 149 14.24 10.01 -12.45
CA ASN A 149 13.85 10.72 -13.64
C ASN A 149 12.46 11.34 -13.43
N GLU A 150 12.41 12.68 -13.30
CA GLU A 150 11.18 13.43 -12.99
C GLU A 150 10.12 13.31 -14.10
N ASP A 151 10.53 13.13 -15.37
CA ASP A 151 9.57 12.98 -16.47
C ASP A 151 8.86 11.62 -16.46
N ASN A 152 9.52 10.62 -15.88
CA ASN A 152 9.06 9.23 -15.91
C ASN A 152 8.46 8.75 -14.61
N LEU A 153 8.85 9.35 -13.48
CA LEU A 153 8.49 8.89 -12.13
C LEU A 153 7.76 9.98 -11.35
N SER A 154 6.91 9.57 -10.43
CA SER A 154 6.36 10.44 -9.40
C SER A 154 6.53 9.80 -8.03
N LEU A 155 6.81 10.67 -7.03
CA LEU A 155 7.05 10.29 -5.65
C LEU A 155 5.84 10.64 -4.81
N ALA A 156 5.35 9.69 -4.02
CA ALA A 156 4.37 9.95 -2.98
C ALA A 156 4.90 9.52 -1.61
N ILE A 157 4.47 10.25 -0.60
CA ILE A 157 4.78 9.95 0.80
C ILE A 157 3.49 9.42 1.43
N PRO A 158 3.43 8.15 1.90
CA PRO A 158 2.24 7.60 2.53
C PRO A 158 1.92 8.34 3.83
N PHE A 159 0.65 8.33 4.24
CA PHE A 159 0.26 8.95 5.52
C PHE A 159 0.83 8.16 6.70
N TYR A 160 0.50 6.86 6.76
CA TYR A 160 1.09 5.94 7.73
C TYR A 160 2.47 5.46 7.27
N ASP A 161 3.36 5.15 8.19
CA ASP A 161 4.76 4.74 7.95
C ASP A 161 5.66 5.82 7.30
N SER A 162 5.20 7.06 7.14
CA SER A 162 6.03 8.18 6.70
C SER A 162 7.01 8.64 7.79
N PHE A 163 8.01 9.43 7.41
CA PHE A 163 8.90 10.04 8.39
C PHE A 163 8.16 10.99 9.35
N ILE A 164 7.13 11.71 8.87
CA ILE A 164 6.31 12.59 9.73
C ILE A 164 5.55 11.74 10.74
N PHE A 165 4.86 10.67 10.28
CA PHE A 165 4.13 9.76 11.16
C PHE A 165 5.05 9.16 12.23
N LYS A 166 6.22 8.65 11.83
CA LYS A 166 7.17 8.05 12.78
C LYS A 166 7.80 9.07 13.73
N ASN A 167 8.08 10.28 13.27
CA ASN A 167 8.56 11.35 14.15
C ASN A 167 7.53 11.69 15.23
N MET A 168 6.24 11.69 14.88
CA MET A 168 5.15 11.98 15.83
C MET A 168 4.84 10.83 16.78
N THR A 169 4.94 9.58 16.32
CA THR A 169 4.50 8.40 17.09
C THR A 169 5.63 7.63 17.77
N SER A 170 6.86 7.75 17.28
CA SER A 170 8.03 6.98 17.74
C SER A 170 9.20 7.86 18.19
N PHE A 171 8.99 9.16 18.34
CA PHE A 171 10.01 10.14 18.74
C PHE A 171 11.27 10.13 17.87
N ASN A 172 11.12 9.84 16.58
CA ASN A 172 12.20 9.95 15.61
C ASN A 172 12.40 11.42 15.22
N SER A 173 13.57 11.75 14.68
CA SER A 173 13.93 13.10 14.22
C SER A 173 14.39 13.12 12.76
N CYS A 174 13.95 12.14 11.94
CA CYS A 174 14.32 12.09 10.54
C CYS A 174 13.62 13.19 9.74
N VAL A 175 14.36 13.85 8.85
CA VAL A 175 13.83 14.80 7.88
C VAL A 175 14.41 14.47 6.51
N LEU A 176 13.52 14.05 5.58
CA LEU A 176 13.92 13.75 4.22
C LEU A 176 13.98 15.04 3.38
N SER A 177 15.02 15.17 2.56
CA SER A 177 15.20 16.30 1.64
C SER A 177 14.81 15.93 0.22
N PHE A 178 13.84 16.64 -0.36
CA PHE A 178 13.27 16.39 -1.69
C PHE A 178 13.72 17.46 -2.70
N ASN A 179 15.02 17.80 -2.74
CA ASN A 179 15.54 18.83 -3.62
C ASN A 179 15.64 18.44 -5.10
N PHE A 180 15.31 17.21 -5.45
CA PHE A 180 15.37 16.66 -6.82
C PHE A 180 13.99 16.31 -7.40
N THR A 181 12.94 16.34 -6.60
CA THR A 181 11.55 16.08 -7.02
C THR A 181 10.57 16.74 -6.08
N LYS A 182 9.33 16.91 -6.53
CA LYS A 182 8.23 17.45 -5.72
C LYS A 182 7.29 16.31 -5.31
N PRO A 183 7.41 15.76 -4.09
CA PRO A 183 6.55 14.67 -3.65
C PRO A 183 5.11 15.12 -3.41
N THR A 184 4.16 14.19 -3.61
CA THR A 184 2.78 14.35 -3.14
C THR A 184 2.61 13.63 -1.82
N PHE A 185 2.10 14.31 -0.80
CA PHE A 185 1.85 13.72 0.51
C PHE A 185 0.42 13.18 0.57
N PHE A 186 0.28 11.90 0.87
CA PHE A 186 -1.02 11.30 1.11
C PHE A 186 -1.52 11.67 2.50
N THR A 187 -2.82 11.89 2.62
CA THR A 187 -3.50 12.17 3.88
C THR A 187 -4.66 11.20 4.04
N GLU A 188 -4.81 10.63 5.23
CA GLU A 188 -5.86 9.66 5.54
C GLU A 188 -6.54 10.00 6.87
N GLN A 189 -7.82 9.60 7.00
CA GLN A 189 -8.58 9.66 8.25
C GLN A 189 -9.37 8.36 8.40
N ASN A 190 -8.81 7.42 9.14
CA ASN A 190 -9.38 6.09 9.33
C ASN A 190 -9.82 5.82 10.78
N GLY A 191 -10.04 6.88 11.57
CA GLY A 191 -10.54 6.78 12.94
C GLY A 191 -9.48 6.33 13.96
N LEU A 192 -8.20 6.43 13.62
CA LEU A 192 -7.12 6.18 14.58
C LEU A 192 -6.89 7.40 15.49
N PRO A 193 -6.48 7.18 16.75
CA PRO A 193 -6.33 8.26 17.73
C PRO A 193 -5.36 9.37 17.32
N PHE A 194 -4.38 9.06 16.46
CA PHE A 194 -3.34 10.00 16.03
C PHE A 194 -3.63 10.67 14.69
N ASP A 195 -4.70 10.28 13.99
CA ASP A 195 -4.97 10.75 12.63
C ASP A 195 -5.01 12.28 12.55
N SER A 196 -5.72 12.95 13.45
CA SER A 196 -5.83 14.42 13.45
C SER A 196 -4.48 15.10 13.67
N ILE A 197 -3.70 14.63 14.62
CA ILE A 197 -2.40 15.21 14.99
C ILE A 197 -1.40 15.05 13.85
N VAL A 198 -1.35 13.85 13.25
CA VAL A 198 -0.48 13.56 12.10
C VAL A 198 -0.91 14.37 10.88
N LEU A 199 -2.23 14.48 10.63
CA LEU A 199 -2.77 15.28 9.54
C LEU A 199 -2.36 16.75 9.64
N ASP A 200 -2.45 17.33 10.82
CA ASP A 200 -2.04 18.71 11.07
C ASP A 200 -0.52 18.89 10.83
N ALA A 201 0.29 17.93 11.27
CA ALA A 201 1.73 17.93 11.04
C ALA A 201 2.09 17.84 9.55
N VAL A 202 1.42 16.94 8.79
CA VAL A 202 1.59 16.80 7.35
C VAL A 202 1.20 18.09 6.62
N ASN A 203 0.04 18.66 6.93
CA ASN A 203 -0.44 19.88 6.32
C ASN A 203 0.50 21.07 6.59
N LYS A 204 0.99 21.20 7.82
CA LYS A 204 1.96 22.25 8.20
C LYS A 204 3.28 22.08 7.45
N TYR A 205 3.80 20.84 7.36
CA TYR A 205 5.02 20.55 6.63
C TYR A 205 4.87 20.84 5.12
N CYS A 206 3.80 20.36 4.50
CA CYS A 206 3.54 20.57 3.08
C CYS A 206 3.36 22.06 2.76
N LYS A 207 2.64 22.82 3.59
CA LYS A 207 2.45 24.26 3.40
C LYS A 207 3.79 25.01 3.48
N ALA A 208 4.66 24.66 4.42
CA ALA A 208 5.98 25.27 4.58
C ALA A 208 6.91 24.99 3.39
N ASN A 209 6.83 23.80 2.81
CA ASN A 209 7.71 23.36 1.72
C ASN A 209 7.06 23.46 0.32
N LYS A 210 5.82 23.94 0.22
CA LYS A 210 5.04 24.05 -1.03
C LYS A 210 4.86 22.69 -1.73
N PHE A 211 4.64 21.63 -0.96
CA PHE A 211 4.30 20.31 -1.46
C PHE A 211 2.79 20.13 -1.56
N ASP A 212 2.37 19.28 -2.49
CA ASP A 212 0.96 18.97 -2.69
C ASP A 212 0.52 17.87 -1.73
N THR A 213 -0.76 17.90 -1.35
CA THR A 213 -1.41 16.85 -0.56
C THR A 213 -2.51 16.20 -1.38
N GLN A 214 -2.68 14.88 -1.21
CA GLN A 214 -3.78 14.12 -1.81
C GLN A 214 -4.48 13.32 -0.73
N GLN A 215 -5.77 13.53 -0.58
CA GLN A 215 -6.58 12.71 0.31
C GLN A 215 -6.74 11.31 -0.26
N THR A 216 -6.46 10.31 0.55
CA THR A 216 -6.52 8.89 0.18
C THR A 216 -7.17 8.08 1.28
N GLN A 217 -7.56 6.84 0.97
CA GLN A 217 -7.90 5.82 1.95
C GLN A 217 -7.30 4.48 1.55
N SER A 218 -6.53 3.88 2.45
CA SER A 218 -5.95 2.55 2.26
C SER A 218 -7.01 1.47 2.39
N ILE A 219 -7.05 0.51 1.45
CA ILE A 219 -8.03 -0.58 1.38
C ILE A 219 -7.30 -1.92 1.44
N TYR A 220 -7.55 -2.68 2.52
CA TYR A 220 -6.90 -3.97 2.79
C TYR A 220 -7.87 -5.15 2.79
N TYR A 221 -9.18 -4.91 2.90
CA TYR A 221 -10.25 -5.90 2.88
C TYR A 221 -11.55 -5.26 2.35
N LYS A 222 -12.57 -6.06 2.07
CA LYS A 222 -13.79 -5.59 1.41
C LYS A 222 -14.78 -4.99 2.40
N ASN A 223 -15.24 -5.76 3.38
CA ASN A 223 -16.30 -5.37 4.29
C ASN A 223 -15.77 -5.23 5.73
N LYS A 224 -16.45 -4.46 6.57
CA LYS A 224 -16.08 -4.32 8.01
C LYS A 224 -16.09 -5.65 8.74
N GLU A 225 -16.99 -6.56 8.36
CA GLU A 225 -17.05 -7.92 8.90
C GLU A 225 -15.81 -8.78 8.59
N ASP A 226 -15.01 -8.43 7.57
CA ASP A 226 -13.75 -9.09 7.24
C ASP A 226 -12.60 -8.71 8.19
N PHE A 227 -12.80 -7.74 9.08
CA PHE A 227 -11.76 -7.24 9.97
C PHE A 227 -11.12 -8.32 10.86
N PRO A 228 -11.88 -9.25 11.50
CA PRO A 228 -11.26 -10.35 12.25
C PRO A 228 -10.39 -11.27 11.38
N ALA A 229 -10.80 -11.55 10.14
CA ALA A 229 -10.02 -12.35 9.20
C ALA A 229 -8.71 -11.63 8.82
N TYR A 230 -8.78 -10.34 8.57
CA TYR A 230 -7.61 -9.50 8.32
C TYR A 230 -6.64 -9.49 9.52
N LEU A 231 -7.13 -9.34 10.75
CA LEU A 231 -6.30 -9.39 11.96
C LEU A 231 -5.63 -10.77 12.11
N THR A 232 -6.39 -11.84 11.89
CA THR A 232 -5.87 -13.21 11.95
C THR A 232 -4.75 -13.42 10.92
N TYR A 233 -4.94 -12.96 9.69
CA TYR A 233 -3.93 -13.00 8.64
C TYR A 233 -2.66 -12.24 9.05
N LYS A 234 -2.80 -11.04 9.62
CA LYS A 234 -1.68 -10.25 10.13
C LYS A 234 -0.88 -10.99 11.19
N LEU A 235 -1.57 -11.63 12.14
CA LEU A 235 -0.94 -12.43 13.20
C LEU A 235 -0.20 -13.65 12.64
N ILE A 236 -0.77 -14.34 11.65
CA ILE A 236 -0.13 -15.48 10.99
C ILE A 236 1.17 -15.03 10.31
N CYS A 237 1.14 -13.93 9.56
CA CYS A 237 2.29 -13.41 8.83
C CYS A 237 3.38 -12.83 9.75
N SER A 238 3.03 -12.41 10.96
CA SER A 238 3.99 -11.87 11.94
C SER A 238 4.59 -12.93 12.87
N ARG A 239 4.27 -14.23 12.68
CA ARG A 239 4.84 -15.33 13.48
C ARG A 239 6.38 -15.32 13.41
N GLY A 240 7.01 -15.34 14.58
CA GLY A 240 8.48 -15.30 14.71
C GLY A 240 9.07 -13.91 14.90
N SER A 241 8.31 -12.83 14.70
CA SER A 241 8.75 -11.47 15.03
C SER A 241 8.43 -11.13 16.49
N PHE A 242 9.19 -10.21 17.07
CA PHE A 242 8.94 -9.72 18.44
C PHE A 242 7.55 -9.07 18.55
N ALA A 243 7.06 -8.47 17.48
CA ALA A 243 5.74 -7.85 17.37
C ALA A 243 4.60 -8.87 17.50
N SER A 244 4.79 -10.14 17.08
CA SER A 244 3.75 -11.16 17.18
C SER A 244 3.39 -11.55 18.61
N ARG A 245 4.31 -11.35 19.57
CA ARG A 245 4.07 -11.64 20.99
C ARG A 245 3.23 -10.57 21.68
N GLN A 246 3.15 -9.38 21.11
CA GLN A 246 2.40 -8.25 21.64
C GLN A 246 1.04 -8.06 20.96
N SER A 247 0.84 -8.64 19.78
CA SER A 247 -0.42 -8.54 19.05
C SER A 247 -1.43 -9.55 19.56
N SER A 248 -2.50 -9.08 20.15
CA SER A 248 -3.66 -9.89 20.54
C SER A 248 -4.88 -9.38 19.78
N LEU A 249 -5.76 -10.29 19.37
CA LEU A 249 -7.06 -9.93 18.79
C LEU A 249 -7.95 -9.13 19.76
N GLU A 250 -7.68 -9.26 21.07
CA GLU A 250 -8.46 -8.62 22.12
C GLU A 250 -7.87 -7.28 22.60
N LYS A 251 -6.62 -6.95 22.19
CA LYS A 251 -5.97 -5.72 22.67
C LYS A 251 -6.12 -4.61 21.63
N PRO A 252 -6.56 -3.41 22.05
CA PRO A 252 -6.53 -2.26 21.16
C PRO A 252 -5.10 -1.99 20.70
N ASN A 253 -4.94 -1.85 19.41
CA ASN A 253 -3.67 -1.52 18.78
C ASN A 253 -3.71 -0.05 18.32
N PHE A 254 -2.61 0.69 18.48
CA PHE A 254 -2.52 2.10 18.09
C PHE A 254 -2.09 2.30 16.63
N ASP A 255 -1.77 1.22 15.91
CA ASP A 255 -1.57 1.26 14.47
C ASP A 255 -2.89 1.02 13.72
N HIS A 256 -2.84 0.86 12.40
CA HIS A 256 -4.04 0.61 11.57
C HIS A 256 -4.86 -0.63 11.98
N LEU A 257 -4.35 -1.52 12.84
CA LEU A 257 -5.10 -2.64 13.40
C LEU A 257 -6.13 -2.20 14.46
N GLY A 258 -6.04 -1.00 14.96
CA GLY A 258 -7.00 -0.42 15.92
C GLY A 258 -8.27 0.15 15.28
N SER A 259 -8.45 0.02 13.96
CA SER A 259 -9.60 0.54 13.22
C SER A 259 -10.06 -0.43 12.13
N ASP A 260 -11.37 -0.60 11.99
CA ASP A 260 -12.03 -1.37 10.93
C ASP A 260 -12.28 -0.56 9.65
N GLN A 261 -11.77 0.69 9.59
CA GLN A 261 -12.05 1.61 8.49
C GLN A 261 -11.18 1.39 7.24
N PHE A 262 -10.21 0.45 7.27
CA PHE A 262 -9.32 0.14 6.15
C PHE A 262 -9.96 -0.83 5.14
N CYS A 263 -11.26 -0.64 4.85
CA CYS A 263 -12.03 -1.49 3.95
C CYS A 263 -12.75 -0.69 2.87
N TRP A 264 -13.14 -1.40 1.81
CA TRP A 264 -13.90 -0.81 0.70
C TRP A 264 -15.27 -0.28 1.14
N GLU A 265 -15.97 -1.03 2.00
CA GLU A 265 -17.28 -0.61 2.54
C GLU A 265 -17.20 0.77 3.22
N SER A 266 -16.22 0.97 4.11
CA SER A 266 -16.02 2.27 4.76
C SER A 266 -15.69 3.41 3.77
N TYR A 267 -14.91 3.11 2.72
CA TYR A 267 -14.64 4.08 1.65
C TYR A 267 -15.92 4.45 0.91
N LYS A 268 -16.74 3.46 0.56
CA LYS A 268 -18.01 3.65 -0.14
C LYS A 268 -18.97 4.51 0.67
N GLU A 269 -19.18 4.18 1.94
CA GLU A 269 -20.02 4.96 2.86
C GLU A 269 -19.58 6.44 2.96
N LYS A 270 -18.27 6.68 3.06
CA LYS A 270 -17.74 8.04 3.28
C LYS A 270 -17.71 8.91 2.01
N TYR A 271 -17.49 8.31 0.84
CA TYR A 271 -17.11 9.08 -0.35
C TYR A 271 -17.90 8.76 -1.61
N MET A 272 -18.75 7.73 -1.61
CA MET A 272 -19.55 7.34 -2.78
C MET A 272 -21.06 7.47 -2.55
N GLU A 273 -21.56 7.47 -1.33
CA GLU A 273 -22.99 7.58 -1.02
C GLU A 273 -23.49 9.04 -1.00
N GLU A 274 -22.59 10.02 -1.04
CA GLU A 274 -22.91 11.45 -1.15
C GLU A 274 -23.00 11.96 -2.60
N LEU A 275 -22.85 11.09 -3.60
CA LEU A 275 -22.98 11.40 -5.03
C LEU A 275 -24.28 10.84 -5.61
#